data_7a1d214448e271182a5051da4a0b2a62
#
_entry.id   7a1d214448e271182a5051da4a0b2a62
#
_cell.length_a   1.000
_cell.length_b   1.000
_cell.length_c   1.000
_cell.angle_alpha   90.00
_cell.angle_beta   90.00
_cell.angle_gamma   90.00
#
_symmetry.space_group_name_H-M   'P 1'
#
loop_
_entity.id
_entity.type
_entity.pdbx_description
1 polymer ?
#
loop_
_entity_poly.entity_id
_entity_poly.type
_entity_poly.pdbx_seq_one_letter_code
_entity_poly.pdbx_strand_id
1 'polypeptide(L)'
;FYENIPRSLKKGCCARINKADVRTPALFQLMQKTGNISEHDMFNTFNMGVGMVLTVAPEDADKAIAILKAHGEDAYRLGTIVEGDGVELV
;
A
#
# COMPACT_ATOMS: atom_id res chain seq x y z
N PHE A 1 -1.66 6.53 -1.03
CA PHE A 1 -2.13 5.63 0.03
C PHE A 1 -3.35 6.19 0.75
N TYR A 2 -3.23 7.35 1.36
CA TYR A 2 -4.26 7.89 2.26
C TYR A 2 -5.60 8.19 1.58
N GLU A 3 -5.59 8.59 0.31
CA GLU A 3 -6.81 8.98 -0.39
C GLU A 3 -7.42 7.84 -1.21
N ASN A 4 -6.61 6.90 -1.71
CA ASN A 4 -7.08 5.88 -2.65
C ASN A 4 -7.36 4.53 -1.99
N ILE A 5 -6.54 4.08 -1.07
CA ILE A 5 -6.75 2.78 -0.40
C ILE A 5 -8.10 2.74 0.32
N PRO A 6 -8.49 3.78 1.09
CA PRO A 6 -9.78 3.75 1.78
C PRO A 6 -10.99 3.61 0.87
N ARG A 7 -10.89 3.99 -0.40
CA ARG A 7 -12.01 3.87 -1.35
C ARG A 7 -12.41 2.41 -1.61
N SER A 8 -11.50 1.47 -1.39
CA SER A 8 -11.76 0.03 -1.54
C SER A 8 -12.23 -0.63 -0.25
N LEU A 9 -12.27 0.13 0.86
CA LEU A 9 -12.60 -0.40 2.17
C LEU A 9 -14.04 -0.06 2.56
N LYS A 10 -14.65 -0.94 3.35
CA LYS A 10 -15.94 -0.67 3.99
C LYS A 10 -15.74 0.30 5.14
N LYS A 11 -16.82 1.03 5.49
CA LYS A 11 -16.84 1.87 6.67
C LYS A 11 -16.50 1.04 7.92
N GLY A 12 -15.68 1.59 8.79
CA GLY A 12 -15.20 0.91 10.01
C GLY A 12 -13.96 0.06 9.80
N CYS A 13 -13.38 0.07 8.60
CA CYS A 13 -12.15 -0.65 8.29
C CYS A 13 -10.98 0.31 8.10
N CYS A 14 -9.80 -0.13 8.54
CA CYS A 14 -8.54 0.60 8.40
C CYS A 14 -7.51 -0.32 7.76
N ALA A 15 -6.76 0.18 6.79
CA ALA A 15 -5.62 -0.52 6.23
C ALA A 15 -4.39 -0.24 7.09
N ARG A 16 -3.91 -1.23 7.81
CA ARG A 16 -2.65 -1.15 8.58
C ARG A 16 -1.51 -1.66 7.72
N ILE A 17 -0.57 -0.79 7.43
CA ILE A 17 0.55 -1.06 6.53
C ILE A 17 1.85 -0.78 7.27
N ASN A 18 2.78 -1.75 7.27
CA ASN A 18 4.12 -1.53 7.75
C ASN A 18 4.94 -0.85 6.64
N LYS A 19 5.45 0.34 6.91
CA LYS A 19 6.25 1.11 5.93
C LYS A 19 7.45 0.32 5.41
N ALA A 20 8.06 -0.50 6.26
CA ALA A 20 9.20 -1.32 5.87
C ALA A 20 8.86 -2.38 4.81
N ASP A 21 7.59 -2.76 4.69
CA ASP A 21 7.14 -3.76 3.71
C ASP A 21 6.80 -3.14 2.36
N VAL A 22 6.71 -1.82 2.28
CA VAL A 22 6.45 -1.12 1.01
C VAL A 22 7.72 -1.09 0.18
N ARG A 23 7.67 -1.69 -0.99
CA ARG A 23 8.82 -1.76 -1.92
C ARG A 23 8.89 -0.47 -2.74
N THR A 24 9.37 0.60 -2.10
CA THR A 24 9.43 1.93 -2.69
C THR A 24 10.64 2.05 -3.62
N PRO A 25 10.47 2.34 -4.91
CA PRO A 25 11.59 2.61 -5.81
C PRO A 25 12.43 3.81 -5.35
N ALA A 26 13.73 3.75 -5.62
CA ALA A 26 14.68 4.79 -5.21
C ALA A 26 14.34 6.19 -5.73
N LEU A 27 13.64 6.29 -6.86
CA LEU A 27 13.19 7.55 -7.42
C LEU A 27 12.36 8.36 -6.42
N PHE A 28 11.45 7.71 -5.68
CA PHE A 28 10.61 8.40 -4.70
C PHE A 28 11.41 8.92 -3.52
N GLN A 29 12.44 8.18 -3.10
CA GLN A 29 13.35 8.63 -2.05
C GLN A 29 14.14 9.85 -2.49
N LEU A 30 14.61 9.86 -3.74
CA LEU A 30 15.29 11.01 -4.34
C LEU A 30 14.38 12.23 -4.39
N MET A 31 13.14 12.06 -4.83
CA MET A 31 12.16 13.14 -4.90
C MET A 31 11.89 13.74 -3.52
N GLN A 32 11.72 12.88 -2.51
CA GLN A 32 11.47 13.31 -1.14
C GLN A 32 12.63 14.14 -0.60
N LYS A 33 13.84 13.67 -0.79
CA LYS A 33 15.07 14.33 -0.31
C LYS A 33 15.28 15.67 -1.03
N THR A 34 15.19 15.68 -2.35
CA THR A 34 15.43 16.87 -3.16
C THR A 34 14.36 17.94 -2.93
N GLY A 35 13.09 17.53 -2.81
CA GLY A 35 11.96 18.43 -2.57
C GLY A 35 11.72 18.76 -1.11
N ASN A 36 12.46 18.15 -0.19
CA ASN A 36 12.22 18.28 1.26
C ASN A 36 10.76 18.03 1.64
N ILE A 37 10.20 16.93 1.10
CA ILE A 37 8.79 16.58 1.25
C ILE A 37 8.63 15.71 2.50
N SER A 38 7.60 15.98 3.31
CA SER A 38 7.29 15.15 4.48
C SER A 38 6.89 13.73 4.06
N GLU A 39 7.10 12.75 4.94
CA GLU A 39 6.68 11.38 4.70
C GLU A 39 5.17 11.28 4.45
N HIS A 40 4.38 11.98 5.25
CA HIS A 40 2.92 12.01 5.06
C HIS A 40 2.54 12.50 3.66
N ASP A 41 3.14 13.59 3.20
CA ASP A 41 2.85 14.15 1.88
C ASP A 41 3.30 13.24 0.75
N MET A 42 4.41 12.52 0.92
CA MET A 42 4.85 11.51 -0.05
C MET A 42 3.80 10.42 -0.22
N PHE A 43 3.32 9.83 0.87
CA PHE A 43 2.31 8.77 0.81
C PHE A 43 0.92 9.27 0.42
N ASN A 44 0.64 10.54 0.62
CA ASN A 44 -0.62 11.14 0.18
C ASN A 44 -0.64 11.48 -1.30
N THR A 45 0.48 11.94 -1.84
CA THR A 45 0.58 12.45 -3.22
C THR A 45 0.99 11.38 -4.23
N PHE A 46 1.93 10.50 -3.85
CA PHE A 46 2.51 9.51 -4.75
C PHE A 46 2.09 8.09 -4.38
N ASN A 47 2.15 7.19 -5.36
CA ASN A 47 1.83 5.78 -5.13
C ASN A 47 2.95 5.00 -4.44
N MET A 48 4.12 5.59 -4.29
CA MET A 48 5.29 5.01 -3.65
C MET A 48 5.72 3.65 -4.24
N GLY A 49 5.40 3.43 -5.52
CA GLY A 49 5.70 2.19 -6.22
C GLY A 49 4.59 1.13 -6.18
N VAL A 50 3.48 1.44 -5.54
CA VAL A 50 2.32 0.54 -5.46
C VAL A 50 1.26 1.03 -6.43
N GLY A 51 1.16 0.38 -7.60
CA GLY A 51 0.25 0.79 -8.67
C GLY A 51 -1.18 0.31 -8.49
N MET A 52 -1.38 -0.78 -7.76
CA MET A 52 -2.71 -1.34 -7.49
C MET A 52 -2.72 -2.08 -6.17
N VAL A 53 -3.82 -1.93 -5.43
CA VAL A 53 -4.02 -2.62 -4.15
C VAL A 53 -5.30 -3.45 -4.25
N LEU A 54 -5.21 -4.70 -3.80
CA LEU A 54 -6.34 -5.63 -3.74
C LEU A 54 -6.61 -5.98 -2.28
N THR A 55 -7.87 -5.85 -1.87
CA THR A 55 -8.33 -6.29 -0.56
C THR A 55 -9.05 -7.62 -0.72
N VAL A 56 -8.51 -8.66 -0.11
CA VAL A 56 -9.03 -10.02 -0.22
C VAL A 56 -9.17 -10.65 1.15
N ALA A 57 -9.91 -11.75 1.25
CA ALA A 57 -9.99 -12.53 2.47
C ALA A 57 -8.61 -13.10 2.81
N PRO A 58 -8.27 -13.25 4.11
CA PRO A 58 -6.93 -13.75 4.50
C PRO A 58 -6.56 -15.09 3.88
N GLU A 59 -7.50 -16.00 3.76
CA GLU A 59 -7.31 -17.32 3.16
C GLU A 59 -7.04 -17.28 1.65
N ASP A 60 -7.40 -16.18 0.98
CA ASP A 60 -7.22 -16.01 -0.46
C ASP A 60 -5.95 -15.23 -0.82
N ALA A 61 -5.24 -14.66 0.16
CA ALA A 61 -4.12 -13.77 -0.09
C ALA A 61 -2.97 -14.46 -0.82
N ASP A 62 -2.55 -15.64 -0.38
CA ASP A 62 -1.44 -16.38 -1.01
C ASP A 62 -1.81 -16.83 -2.42
N LYS A 63 -3.04 -17.25 -2.63
CA LYS A 63 -3.55 -17.63 -3.95
C LYS A 63 -3.56 -16.44 -4.92
N ALA A 64 -4.03 -15.29 -4.47
CA ALA A 64 -4.05 -14.07 -5.26
C ALA A 64 -2.63 -13.65 -5.66
N ILE A 65 -1.68 -13.69 -4.73
CA ILE A 65 -0.27 -13.38 -5.00
C ILE A 65 0.31 -14.34 -6.03
N ALA A 66 0.04 -15.64 -5.89
CA ALA A 66 0.54 -16.66 -6.82
C ALA A 66 0.02 -16.44 -8.24
N ILE A 67 -1.27 -16.11 -8.39
CA ILE A 67 -1.88 -15.83 -9.70
C ILE A 67 -1.26 -14.59 -10.33
N LEU A 68 -1.09 -13.51 -9.56
CA LEU A 68 -0.50 -12.27 -10.06
C LEU A 68 0.95 -12.47 -10.50
N LYS A 69 1.75 -13.20 -9.72
CA LYS A 69 3.13 -13.53 -10.08
C LYS A 69 3.21 -14.37 -11.34
N ALA A 70 2.30 -15.32 -11.53
CA ALA A 70 2.24 -16.14 -12.73
C ALA A 70 1.96 -15.29 -13.99
N HIS A 71 1.37 -14.12 -13.84
CA HIS A 71 1.10 -13.18 -14.93
C HIS A 71 2.13 -12.05 -15.01
N GLY A 72 3.25 -12.16 -14.32
CA GLY A 72 4.37 -11.23 -14.42
C GLY A 72 4.30 -10.02 -13.48
N GLU A 73 3.35 -10.00 -12.54
CA GLU A 73 3.24 -8.90 -11.58
C GLU A 73 4.11 -9.15 -10.34
N ASP A 74 4.73 -8.10 -9.81
CA ASP A 74 5.47 -8.15 -8.55
C ASP A 74 4.49 -7.94 -7.39
N ALA A 75 3.74 -8.98 -7.06
CA ALA A 75 2.73 -8.95 -6.02
C ALA A 75 3.30 -9.35 -4.66
N TYR A 76 2.88 -8.66 -3.62
CA TYR A 76 3.28 -8.96 -2.24
C TYR A 76 2.21 -8.50 -1.25
N ARG A 77 2.32 -8.99 -0.01
CA ARG A 77 1.45 -8.53 1.07
C ARG A 77 1.85 -7.11 1.47
N LEU A 78 0.93 -6.19 1.31
CA LEU A 78 1.16 -4.79 1.68
C LEU A 78 0.81 -4.52 3.14
N GLY A 79 -0.23 -5.16 3.64
CA GLY A 79 -0.71 -4.94 5.00
C GLY A 79 -1.94 -5.77 5.32
N THR A 80 -2.64 -5.38 6.36
CA THR A 80 -3.86 -6.05 6.82
C THR A 80 -4.97 -5.04 7.06
N ILE A 81 -6.21 -5.51 6.95
CA ILE A 81 -7.38 -4.71 7.30
C ILE A 81 -7.71 -4.96 8.76
N VAL A 82 -7.83 -3.89 9.51
CA VAL A 82 -8.18 -3.91 10.93
C VAL A 82 -9.39 -3.00 11.18
N GLU A 83 -9.96 -3.08 12.38
CA GLU A 83 -11.00 -2.16 12.79
C GLU A 83 -10.44 -0.74 12.92
N GLY A 84 -11.16 0.24 12.40
CA GLY A 84 -10.73 1.63 12.43
C GLY A 84 -11.21 2.43 11.23
N ASP A 85 -10.40 3.36 10.78
CA ASP A 85 -10.71 4.25 9.66
C ASP A 85 -9.44 4.59 8.88
N GLY A 86 -9.57 4.73 7.56
CA GLY A 86 -8.51 5.20 6.68
C GLY A 86 -7.31 4.25 6.56
N VAL A 87 -6.12 4.82 6.63
CA VAL A 87 -4.84 4.12 6.51
C VAL A 87 -3.94 4.46 7.69
N GLU A 88 -3.35 3.43 8.28
CA GLU A 88 -2.35 3.55 9.35
C GLU A 88 -1.02 3.01 8.83
N LEU A 89 -0.01 3.87 8.74
CA LEU A 89 1.36 3.48 8.41
C LEU A 89 2.16 3.33 9.71
N VAL A 90 2.71 2.16 9.92
CA VAL A 90 3.47 1.84 11.14
C VAL A 90 4.91 1.46 10.86
#